data_b5d34325a1be45dcd679eb27aa4394ef
#
_entry.id   b5d34325a1be45dcd679eb27aa4394ef
#
_cell.length_a   1.000
_cell.length_b   1.000
_cell.length_c   1.000
_cell.angle_alpha   90.00
_cell.angle_beta   90.00
_cell.angle_gamma   90.00
#
_symmetry.space_group_name_H-M   'P 1'
#
loop_
_entity.id
_entity.type
_entity.pdbx_description
1 polymer ?
#
loop_
_entity_poly.entity_id
_entity_poly.type
_entity_poly.pdbx_seq_one_letter_code
_entity_poly.pdbx_strand_id
1 'polypeptide(L)'
;MSCDRVGNLLLAKFSAKDAADACVLIPANIVFWLLRHLPVNQDPTLQAPPPPPQITQWDWDNPDTPRAMTVQCREFPGTLRMTFQVDRKPDLTMVLDRSNVELMRQIFMNYRNDLIDLDAE
;
A
#
# COMPACT_ATOMS: atom_id res chain seq x y z
N MET A 1 5.83 5.51 -2.42
CA MET A 1 4.80 4.55 -2.83
C MET A 1 4.00 5.09 -4.00
N SER A 2 3.74 4.28 -4.99
CA SER A 2 2.80 4.61 -6.06
C SER A 2 1.85 3.45 -6.29
N CYS A 3 0.69 3.73 -6.86
CA CYS A 3 -0.33 2.71 -7.16
C CYS A 3 -0.91 2.92 -8.55
N ASP A 4 -1.33 1.81 -9.15
CA ASP A 4 -2.12 1.78 -10.36
C ASP A 4 -3.25 0.76 -10.15
N ARG A 5 -4.29 0.83 -10.96
CA ARG A 5 -5.49 0.00 -10.79
C ARG A 5 -5.87 -0.69 -12.09
N VAL A 6 -6.19 -1.98 -11.98
CA VAL A 6 -6.90 -2.73 -13.03
C VAL A 6 -8.06 -3.46 -12.36
N GLY A 7 -9.29 -3.10 -12.73
CA GLY A 7 -10.48 -3.68 -12.13
C GLY A 7 -10.54 -3.42 -10.62
N ASN A 8 -10.64 -4.48 -9.84
CA ASN A 8 -10.76 -4.42 -8.38
C ASN A 8 -9.43 -4.75 -7.67
N LEU A 9 -8.32 -4.55 -8.37
CA LEU A 9 -6.98 -4.89 -7.91
C LEU A 9 -6.07 -3.69 -8.08
N LEU A 10 -5.34 -3.33 -7.02
CA LEU A 10 -4.28 -2.32 -7.08
C LEU A 10 -2.92 -2.99 -7.17
N LEU A 11 -2.04 -2.42 -7.99
CA LEU A 11 -0.62 -2.71 -7.91
C LEU A 11 0.04 -1.57 -7.14
N ALA A 12 0.67 -1.90 -6.02
CA ALA A 12 1.40 -0.94 -5.22
C ALA A 12 2.90 -1.18 -5.39
N LYS A 13 3.64 -0.11 -5.64
CA LYS A 13 5.09 -0.14 -5.78
C LYS A 13 5.70 0.73 -4.70
N PHE A 14 6.54 0.12 -3.87
CA PHE A 14 7.22 0.78 -2.77
C PHE A 14 8.69 0.92 -3.09
N SER A 15 9.21 2.14 -3.00
CA SER A 15 10.65 2.33 -3.06
C SER A 15 11.25 2.29 -1.66
N ALA A 16 12.37 1.59 -1.55
CA ALA A 16 13.14 1.53 -0.33
C ALA A 16 14.49 2.17 -0.58
N LYS A 17 15.02 2.87 0.43
CA LYS A 17 16.36 3.40 0.40
C LYS A 17 17.34 2.21 0.44
N ASP A 18 18.30 2.16 -0.47
CA ASP A 18 19.31 1.11 -0.53
C ASP A 18 18.80 -0.29 -0.89
N ALA A 19 17.58 -0.40 -1.43
CA ALA A 19 17.01 -1.68 -1.85
C ALA A 19 16.25 -1.52 -3.18
N ALA A 20 16.00 -2.64 -3.85
CA ALA A 20 15.17 -2.67 -5.04
C ALA A 20 13.72 -2.33 -4.67
N ASP A 21 13.00 -1.73 -5.62
CA ASP A 21 11.57 -1.47 -5.45
C ASP A 21 10.80 -2.78 -5.26
N ALA A 22 9.83 -2.74 -4.35
CA ALA A 22 8.95 -3.88 -4.08
C ALA A 22 7.56 -3.62 -4.64
N CYS A 23 7.02 -4.59 -5.38
CA CYS A 23 5.66 -4.53 -5.92
C CYS A 23 4.79 -5.58 -5.25
N VAL A 24 3.53 -5.22 -4.98
CA VAL A 24 2.54 -6.14 -4.44
C VAL A 24 1.18 -5.82 -5.05
N LEU A 25 0.43 -6.87 -5.39
CA LEU A 25 -0.95 -6.75 -5.82
C LEU A 25 -1.85 -6.74 -4.60
N ILE A 26 -2.67 -5.70 -4.44
CA ILE A 26 -3.52 -5.50 -3.26
C ILE A 26 -4.98 -5.58 -3.70
N PRO A 27 -5.72 -6.62 -3.26
CA PRO A 27 -7.16 -6.71 -3.53
C PRO A 27 -7.95 -5.61 -2.84
N ALA A 28 -9.11 -5.28 -3.37
CA ALA A 28 -9.96 -4.21 -2.85
C ALA A 28 -10.32 -4.39 -1.38
N ASN A 29 -10.61 -5.60 -0.93
CA ASN A 29 -10.95 -5.86 0.47
C ASN A 29 -9.85 -5.42 1.44
N ILE A 30 -8.59 -5.63 1.06
CA ILE A 30 -7.45 -5.19 1.86
C ILE A 30 -7.31 -3.67 1.83
N VAL A 31 -7.54 -3.04 0.67
CA VAL A 31 -7.54 -1.57 0.57
C VAL A 31 -8.59 -0.97 1.49
N PHE A 32 -9.82 -1.50 1.49
CA PHE A 32 -10.89 -1.01 2.36
C PHE A 32 -10.58 -1.25 3.84
N TRP A 33 -9.98 -2.40 4.17
CA TRP A 33 -9.53 -2.68 5.54
C TRP A 33 -8.49 -1.65 6.00
N LEU A 34 -7.51 -1.35 5.16
CA LEU A 34 -6.47 -0.37 5.47
C LEU A 34 -7.06 1.03 5.64
N LEU A 35 -8.02 1.43 4.80
CA LEU A 35 -8.70 2.72 4.93
C LEU A 35 -9.43 2.87 6.26
N ARG A 36 -9.92 1.77 6.82
CA ARG A 36 -10.59 1.79 8.13
C ARG A 36 -9.62 1.81 9.30
N HIS A 37 -8.40 1.29 9.12
CA HIS A 37 -7.48 1.04 10.23
C HIS A 37 -6.22 1.93 10.21
N LEU A 38 -5.89 2.54 9.06
CA LEU A 38 -4.76 3.46 9.01
C LEU A 38 -5.05 4.71 9.84
N PRO A 39 -4.10 5.14 10.69
CA PRO A 39 -4.29 6.34 11.47
C PRO A 39 -4.39 7.58 10.58
N VAL A 40 -5.29 8.48 10.93
CA VAL A 40 -5.43 9.77 10.26
C VAL A 40 -4.47 10.75 10.92
N ASN A 41 -3.60 11.34 10.11
CA ASN A 41 -2.67 12.34 10.61
C ASN A 41 -3.23 13.74 10.44
N GLN A 42 -3.20 14.51 11.54
CA GLN A 42 -3.69 15.89 11.55
C GLN A 42 -2.57 16.90 11.75
N ASP A 43 -1.32 16.47 11.64
CA ASP A 43 -0.18 17.36 11.81
C ASP A 43 0.07 18.15 10.51
N PRO A 44 -0.16 19.50 10.52
CA PRO A 44 0.03 20.32 9.32
C PRO A 44 1.51 20.53 8.97
N THR A 45 2.43 20.14 9.83
CA THR A 45 3.87 20.32 9.61
C THR A 45 4.53 19.15 8.93
N LEU A 46 3.77 18.10 8.54
CA LEU A 46 4.31 16.95 7.85
C LEU A 46 4.96 17.35 6.53
N GLN A 47 6.19 16.89 6.35
CA GLN A 47 6.89 17.05 5.10
C GLN A 47 6.33 16.10 4.04
N ALA A 48 6.29 16.59 2.80
CA ALA A 48 5.92 15.72 1.68
C ALA A 48 6.92 14.58 1.54
N PRO A 49 6.45 13.35 1.28
CA PRO A 49 7.35 12.24 1.01
C PRO A 49 8.12 12.46 -0.29
N PRO A 50 9.24 11.72 -0.50
CA PRO A 50 9.96 11.80 -1.76
C PRO A 50 9.07 11.40 -2.94
N PRO A 51 9.44 11.78 -4.19
CA PRO A 51 8.67 11.41 -5.37
C PRO A 51 8.44 9.89 -5.44
N PRO A 52 7.22 9.45 -5.80
CA PRO A 52 6.92 8.03 -5.88
C PRO A 52 7.64 7.36 -7.06
N PRO A 53 7.95 6.06 -6.98
CA PRO A 53 8.47 5.33 -8.11
C PRO A 53 7.43 5.24 -9.23
N GLN A 54 7.89 5.16 -10.48
CA GLN A 54 7.00 5.04 -11.62
C GLN A 54 6.54 3.59 -11.80
N ILE A 55 5.22 3.39 -11.96
CA ILE A 55 4.64 2.10 -12.32
C ILE A 55 4.57 2.02 -13.83
N THR A 56 5.04 0.90 -14.38
CA THR A 56 5.05 0.64 -15.81
C THR A 56 4.24 -0.60 -16.15
N GLN A 57 3.98 -0.83 -17.44
CA GLN A 57 3.31 -2.06 -17.87
C GLN A 57 4.12 -3.31 -17.50
N TRP A 58 5.45 -3.21 -17.44
CA TRP A 58 6.30 -4.29 -16.97
C TRP A 58 5.94 -4.75 -15.54
N ASP A 59 5.62 -3.81 -14.66
CA ASP A 59 5.23 -4.15 -13.28
C ASP A 59 3.93 -4.97 -13.26
N TRP A 60 2.97 -4.64 -14.13
CA TRP A 60 1.73 -5.39 -14.27
C TRP A 60 1.94 -6.77 -14.91
N ASP A 61 2.82 -6.86 -15.88
CA ASP A 61 3.07 -8.09 -16.65
C ASP A 61 4.01 -9.06 -15.90
N ASN A 62 4.62 -8.63 -14.81
CA ASN A 62 5.56 -9.45 -14.06
C ASN A 62 4.83 -10.60 -13.35
N PRO A 63 5.07 -11.87 -13.77
CA PRO A 63 4.38 -13.01 -13.16
C PRO A 63 4.83 -13.28 -11.73
N ASP A 64 5.94 -12.70 -11.29
CA ASP A 64 6.50 -12.90 -9.95
C ASP A 64 5.94 -11.92 -8.92
N THR A 65 5.14 -10.93 -9.34
CA THR A 65 4.54 -9.97 -8.41
C THR A 65 3.56 -10.70 -7.49
N PRO A 66 3.81 -10.72 -6.18
CA PRO A 66 2.96 -11.45 -5.25
C PRO A 66 1.65 -10.70 -5.01
N ARG A 67 0.62 -11.45 -4.65
CA ARG A 67 -0.69 -10.93 -4.26
C ARG A 67 -0.83 -10.96 -2.75
N ALA A 68 -1.24 -9.85 -2.16
CA ALA A 68 -1.51 -9.79 -0.73
C ALA A 68 -2.73 -10.64 -0.39
N MET A 69 -2.58 -11.51 0.60
CA MET A 69 -3.65 -12.35 1.13
C MET A 69 -4.24 -11.76 2.40
N THR A 70 -3.38 -11.22 3.26
CA THR A 70 -3.77 -10.52 4.48
C THR A 70 -2.80 -9.38 4.75
N VAL A 71 -3.20 -8.47 5.65
CA VAL A 71 -2.35 -7.39 6.11
C VAL A 71 -2.49 -7.24 7.61
N GLN A 72 -1.38 -6.92 8.27
CA GLN A 72 -1.34 -6.60 9.70
C GLN A 72 -0.61 -5.28 9.89
N CYS A 73 -1.11 -4.47 10.81
CA CYS A 73 -0.51 -3.19 11.15
C CYS A 73 -0.24 -3.14 12.65
N ARG A 74 0.93 -2.62 13.01
CA ARG A 74 1.31 -2.39 14.39
C ARG A 74 1.86 -0.99 14.56
N GLU A 75 1.26 -0.22 15.46
CA GLU A 75 1.68 1.15 15.72
C GLU A 75 2.81 1.20 16.73
N PHE A 76 3.79 2.06 16.45
CA PHE A 76 4.85 2.45 17.36
C PHE A 76 4.92 3.98 17.39
N PRO A 77 5.55 4.59 18.42
CA PRO A 77 5.70 6.04 18.41
C PRO A 77 6.38 6.54 17.14
N GLY A 78 5.64 7.32 16.34
CA GLY A 78 6.14 7.92 15.11
C GLY A 78 6.24 7.01 13.89
N THR A 79 5.93 5.72 14.01
CA THR A 79 6.00 4.77 12.90
C THR A 79 4.86 3.76 12.92
N LEU A 80 4.63 3.16 11.78
CA LEU A 80 3.69 2.05 11.61
C LEU A 80 4.41 0.90 10.93
N ARG A 81 4.39 -0.27 11.54
CA ARG A 81 4.89 -1.50 10.88
C ARG A 81 3.73 -2.18 10.19
N MET A 82 3.85 -2.38 8.89
CA MET A 82 2.86 -3.05 8.07
C MET A 82 3.45 -4.33 7.49
N THR A 83 2.73 -5.44 7.66
CA THR A 83 3.14 -6.73 7.12
C THR A 83 2.05 -7.26 6.22
N PHE A 84 2.41 -7.50 4.94
CA PHE A 84 1.56 -8.22 4.01
C PHE A 84 1.96 -9.69 3.99
N GLN A 85 1.02 -10.58 4.27
CA GLN A 85 1.17 -11.99 3.92
C GLN A 85 0.80 -12.13 2.46
N VAL A 86 1.74 -12.61 1.65
CA VAL A 86 1.57 -12.69 0.21
C VAL A 86 1.65 -14.14 -0.24
N ASP A 87 1.08 -14.42 -1.42
CA ASP A 87 1.17 -15.75 -2.00
C ASP A 87 2.59 -16.02 -2.52
N ARG A 88 3.03 -17.27 -2.46
CA ARG A 88 4.26 -17.79 -3.08
C ARG A 88 5.58 -17.15 -2.64
N LYS A 89 5.56 -16.20 -1.72
CA LYS A 89 6.77 -15.49 -1.24
C LYS A 89 6.70 -15.25 0.25
N PRO A 90 7.84 -14.98 0.90
CA PRO A 90 7.85 -14.57 2.31
C PRO A 90 7.06 -13.29 2.54
N ASP A 91 6.61 -13.09 3.78
CA ASP A 91 5.89 -11.89 4.16
C ASP A 91 6.68 -10.64 3.82
N LEU A 92 5.97 -9.62 3.33
CA LEU A 92 6.54 -8.31 3.05
C LEU A 92 6.25 -7.38 4.22
N THR A 93 7.30 -7.01 4.95
CA THR A 93 7.20 -6.09 6.09
C THR A 93 7.85 -4.77 5.74
N MET A 94 7.16 -3.68 6.08
CA MET A 94 7.67 -2.33 5.89
C MET A 94 7.39 -1.48 7.13
N VAL A 95 8.25 -0.50 7.36
CA VAL A 95 8.07 0.49 8.42
C VAL A 95 7.81 1.84 7.76
N LEU A 96 6.68 2.43 8.07
CA LEU A 96 6.24 3.70 7.49
C LEU A 96 6.29 4.80 8.55
N ASP A 97 6.85 5.94 8.19
CA ASP A 97 6.71 7.14 9.01
C ASP A 97 5.34 7.78 8.78
N ARG A 98 5.04 8.85 9.53
CA ARG A 98 3.74 9.52 9.47
C ARG A 98 3.43 10.04 8.07
N SER A 99 4.43 10.59 7.36
CA SER A 99 4.24 11.12 6.01
C SER A 99 3.87 10.03 5.03
N ASN A 100 4.52 8.87 5.11
CA ASN A 100 4.25 7.75 4.23
C ASN A 100 2.91 7.07 4.55
N VAL A 101 2.53 6.99 5.82
CA VAL A 101 1.20 6.50 6.21
C VAL A 101 0.10 7.40 5.61
N GLU A 102 0.25 8.72 5.73
CA GLU A 102 -0.73 9.66 5.19
C GLU A 102 -0.77 9.61 3.66
N LEU A 103 0.39 9.49 3.00
CA LEU A 103 0.46 9.32 1.57
C LEU A 103 -0.30 8.07 1.12
N MET A 104 -0.06 6.93 1.77
CA MET A 104 -0.74 5.67 1.49
C MET A 104 -2.26 5.82 1.64
N ARG A 105 -2.69 6.43 2.75
CA ARG A 105 -4.11 6.67 3.00
C ARG A 105 -4.74 7.52 1.89
N GLN A 106 -4.08 8.61 1.50
CA GLN A 106 -4.59 9.48 0.43
C GLN A 106 -4.65 8.78 -0.91
N ILE A 107 -3.65 7.98 -1.26
CA ILE A 107 -3.64 7.20 -2.50
C ILE A 107 -4.83 6.23 -2.51
N PHE A 108 -5.05 5.49 -1.43
CA PHE A 108 -6.16 4.56 -1.34
C PHE A 108 -7.52 5.27 -1.39
N MET A 109 -7.63 6.45 -0.77
CA MET A 109 -8.84 7.27 -0.85
C MET A 109 -9.14 7.71 -2.29
N ASN A 110 -8.12 8.00 -3.08
CA ASN A 110 -8.31 8.36 -4.49
C ASN A 110 -8.88 7.22 -5.33
N TYR A 111 -8.57 5.97 -4.97
CA TYR A 111 -9.07 4.79 -5.68
C TYR A 111 -10.38 4.23 -5.09
N ARG A 112 -10.79 4.69 -3.92
CA ARG A 112 -11.91 4.12 -3.18
C ARG A 112 -13.19 4.02 -4.02
N ASN A 113 -13.50 5.05 -4.80
CA ASN A 113 -14.73 5.09 -5.60
C ASN A 113 -14.68 4.17 -6.82
N ASP A 114 -13.49 3.73 -7.22
CA ASP A 114 -13.28 2.84 -8.36
C ASP A 114 -13.19 1.36 -7.94
N LEU A 115 -13.13 1.10 -6.64
CA LEU A 115 -13.04 -0.24 -6.09
C LEU A 115 -14.40 -0.67 -5.53
N ILE A 116 -14.65 -1.96 -5.60
CA ILE A 116 -15.86 -2.58 -5.04
C ILE A 116 -15.45 -3.42 -3.83
N ASP A 117 -16.02 -3.11 -2.67
CA ASP A 117 -15.82 -3.91 -1.46
C ASP A 117 -16.76 -5.12 -1.49
N LEU A 118 -16.25 -6.24 -1.97
CA LEU A 118 -17.03 -7.47 -2.10
C LEU A 118 -17.38 -8.10 -0.77
N ASP A 119 -16.70 -7.70 0.31
CA ASP A 119 -16.95 -8.19 1.67
C ASP A 119 -17.94 -7.31 2.43
N ALA A 120 -18.32 -6.17 1.88
CA ALA A 120 -19.34 -5.28 2.46
C ALA A 120 -20.74 -5.70 1.98
N GLU A 121 -21.64 -5.83 2.92
CA GLU A 121 -23.06 -6.09 2.65
C GLU A 121 -23.91 -4.92 3.14
#